data_1202ca3719c939e86cb0dd30492bb675
#
_entry.id   1202ca3719c939e86cb0dd30492bb675
#
_cell.length_a   1.000
_cell.length_b   1.000
_cell.length_c   1.000
_cell.angle_alpha   90.00
_cell.angle_beta   90.00
_cell.angle_gamma   90.00
#
_symmetry.space_group_name_H-M   'P 1'
#
loop_
_entity.id
_entity.type
_entity.pdbx_description
1 polymer ?
#
loop_
_entity_poly.entity_id
_entity_poly.type
_entity_poly.pdbx_seq_one_letter_code
_entity_poly.pdbx_strand_id
1 'polypeptide(L)'
;DYKDKFGLLVHKYGPHYFRTNSDRVVQYLSQFTEWHPVEYQVRSFTGGKFWQFPINLNTFEQLLGRKSTSAEFERWLGEQQIEISAPKNSEELIVSQVGWELYRKFYEGYTLKHWKRHPQELSPSVCGRIPIRTNRDDRYLSESFQALPKDGYTNMFYRMLEKAGKNVTVQLNTDFKDVRETISFRHLIYTGPIDAYFEHLIGELPYRSLRFEFESFSPTQLDVRAREHGKPGFWQPY
;
A
#
# COMPACT_ATOMS: atom_id res chain seq x y z
N ASP A 1 -10.72 5.33 -12.34
CA ASP A 1 -9.58 5.44 -13.28
C ASP A 1 -9.88 6.43 -14.38
N TYR A 2 -8.86 7.00 -14.99
CA TYR A 2 -8.95 7.82 -16.18
C TYR A 2 -7.69 7.66 -17.04
N LYS A 3 -7.76 8.06 -18.30
CA LYS A 3 -6.57 8.11 -19.15
C LYS A 3 -5.99 9.51 -19.16
N ASP A 4 -4.68 9.62 -18.97
CA ASP A 4 -3.97 10.88 -19.07
C ASP A 4 -3.80 11.33 -20.54
N LYS A 5 -3.13 12.46 -20.74
CA LYS A 5 -2.86 13.02 -22.09
C LYS A 5 -2.01 12.12 -23.01
N PHE A 6 -1.34 11.11 -22.47
CA PHE A 6 -0.57 10.12 -23.22
C PHE A 6 -1.32 8.79 -23.36
N GLY A 7 -2.56 8.69 -22.88
CA GLY A 7 -3.38 7.48 -22.92
C GLY A 7 -3.05 6.47 -21.82
N LEU A 8 -2.22 6.82 -20.85
CA LEU A 8 -1.88 5.96 -19.72
C LEU A 8 -3.06 5.91 -18.74
N LEU A 9 -3.38 4.71 -18.28
CA LEU A 9 -4.41 4.49 -17.28
C LEU A 9 -3.91 4.92 -15.90
N VAL A 10 -4.61 5.85 -15.27
CA VAL A 10 -4.25 6.44 -13.99
C VAL A 10 -5.30 6.16 -12.93
N HIS A 11 -4.87 5.72 -11.76
CA HIS A 11 -5.73 5.56 -10.59
C HIS A 11 -5.91 6.92 -9.88
N LYS A 12 -7.09 7.50 -10.01
CA LYS A 12 -7.39 8.86 -9.53
C LYS A 12 -7.16 9.07 -8.03
N TYR A 13 -7.34 8.02 -7.24
CA TYR A 13 -7.24 8.08 -5.78
C TYR A 13 -6.05 7.28 -5.23
N GLY A 14 -4.97 7.23 -5.99
CA GLY A 14 -3.75 6.51 -5.67
C GLY A 14 -3.72 5.08 -6.22
N PRO A 15 -2.54 4.46 -6.30
CA PRO A 15 -2.38 3.14 -6.88
C PRO A 15 -3.03 2.08 -5.98
N HIS A 16 -3.90 1.27 -6.55
CA HIS A 16 -4.55 0.15 -5.90
C HIS A 16 -4.21 -1.14 -6.63
N TYR A 17 -3.35 -1.96 -6.02
CA TYR A 17 -3.04 -3.29 -6.53
C TYR A 17 -4.08 -4.28 -6.02
N PHE A 18 -4.66 -5.06 -6.93
CA PHE A 18 -5.48 -6.19 -6.53
C PHE A 18 -4.57 -7.33 -6.06
N ARG A 19 -4.88 -7.89 -4.91
CA ARG A 19 -4.11 -8.95 -4.30
C ARG A 19 -4.99 -9.90 -3.50
N THR A 20 -4.73 -11.18 -3.61
CA THR A 20 -5.47 -12.20 -2.85
C THR A 20 -4.74 -13.54 -2.87
N ASN A 21 -5.00 -14.37 -1.87
CA ASN A 21 -4.66 -15.79 -1.85
C ASN A 21 -5.86 -16.70 -2.18
N SER A 22 -7.00 -16.11 -2.52
CA SER A 22 -8.23 -16.86 -2.79
C SER A 22 -8.45 -17.07 -4.29
N ASP A 23 -8.25 -18.30 -4.75
CA ASP A 23 -8.53 -18.70 -6.13
C ASP A 23 -9.99 -18.44 -6.52
N ARG A 24 -10.92 -18.61 -5.58
CA ARG A 24 -12.34 -18.33 -5.80
C ARG A 24 -12.58 -16.86 -6.18
N VAL A 25 -11.89 -15.94 -5.50
CA VAL A 25 -12.00 -14.50 -5.79
C VAL A 25 -11.38 -14.19 -7.14
N VAL A 26 -10.20 -14.75 -7.44
CA VAL A 26 -9.56 -14.60 -8.75
C VAL A 26 -10.48 -15.09 -9.88
N GLN A 27 -10.97 -16.31 -9.77
CA GLN A 27 -11.89 -16.91 -10.77
C GLN A 27 -13.16 -16.07 -10.97
N TYR A 28 -13.75 -15.56 -9.88
CA TYR A 28 -14.94 -14.73 -9.97
C TYR A 28 -14.67 -13.42 -10.70
N LEU A 29 -13.64 -12.69 -10.32
CA LEU A 29 -13.31 -11.38 -10.91
C LEU A 29 -12.76 -11.48 -12.32
N SER A 30 -12.09 -12.58 -12.67
CA SER A 30 -11.59 -12.85 -14.03
C SER A 30 -12.70 -12.99 -15.10
N GLN A 31 -13.96 -13.10 -14.68
CA GLN A 31 -15.10 -13.01 -15.60
C GLN A 31 -15.33 -11.59 -16.13
N PHE A 32 -14.76 -10.56 -15.47
CA PHE A 32 -15.01 -9.15 -15.74
C PHE A 32 -13.80 -8.38 -16.21
N THR A 33 -12.61 -8.97 -16.14
CA THR A 33 -11.37 -8.35 -16.61
C THR A 33 -10.32 -9.40 -16.98
N GLU A 34 -9.44 -9.04 -17.90
CA GLU A 34 -8.13 -9.65 -17.99
C GLU A 34 -7.21 -8.98 -16.96
N TRP A 35 -6.20 -9.72 -16.52
CA TRP A 35 -5.26 -9.23 -15.52
C TRP A 35 -3.92 -8.87 -16.14
N HIS A 36 -3.38 -7.74 -15.73
CA HIS A 36 -1.99 -7.40 -15.95
C HIS A 36 -1.19 -7.78 -14.69
N PRO A 37 -0.40 -8.85 -14.72
CA PRO A 37 0.40 -9.25 -13.57
C PRO A 37 1.36 -8.14 -13.19
N VAL A 38 1.40 -7.80 -11.92
CA VAL A 38 2.31 -6.78 -11.39
C VAL A 38 2.63 -7.07 -9.95
N GLU A 39 3.90 -7.07 -9.61
CA GLU A 39 4.39 -7.19 -8.24
C GLU A 39 4.68 -5.80 -7.67
N TYR A 40 4.11 -5.51 -6.51
CA TYR A 40 4.36 -4.24 -5.84
C TYR A 40 5.73 -4.24 -5.18
N GLN A 41 6.64 -3.45 -5.73
CA GLN A 41 7.98 -3.26 -5.20
C GLN A 41 8.15 -1.85 -4.65
N VAL A 42 8.78 -1.75 -3.49
CA VAL A 42 9.07 -0.49 -2.82
C VAL A 42 10.57 -0.34 -2.61
N ARG A 43 11.04 0.89 -2.69
CA ARG A 43 12.40 1.24 -2.32
C ARG A 43 12.38 2.31 -1.25
N SER A 44 13.22 2.15 -0.23
CA SER A 44 13.42 3.18 0.78
C SER A 44 14.58 4.08 0.38
N PHE A 45 14.39 5.39 0.48
CA PHE A 45 15.47 6.37 0.30
C PHE A 45 15.87 6.93 1.66
N THR A 46 17.06 6.58 2.11
CA THR A 46 17.61 7.05 3.38
C THR A 46 19.14 7.06 3.34
N GLY A 47 19.78 8.00 4.05
CA GLY A 47 21.22 8.17 4.02
C GLY A 47 21.79 8.46 2.62
N GLY A 48 21.02 9.19 1.79
CA GLY A 48 21.45 9.60 0.45
C GLY A 48 21.39 8.51 -0.65
N LYS A 49 20.91 7.31 -0.35
CA LYS A 49 20.80 6.21 -1.32
C LYS A 49 19.50 5.44 -1.25
N PHE A 50 19.17 4.72 -2.33
CA PHE A 50 18.04 3.80 -2.39
C PHE A 50 18.41 2.43 -1.84
N TRP A 51 17.51 1.90 -1.03
CA TRP A 51 17.61 0.58 -0.42
C TRP A 51 16.50 -0.34 -0.92
N GLN A 52 16.79 -1.61 -1.07
CA GLN A 52 15.75 -2.61 -1.22
C GLN A 52 14.88 -2.65 0.03
N PHE A 53 13.56 -2.69 -0.19
CA PHE A 53 12.57 -2.71 0.88
C PHE A 53 11.33 -3.48 0.40
N PRO A 54 10.69 -4.32 1.21
CA PRO A 54 10.92 -4.58 2.64
C PRO A 54 12.32 -5.14 2.95
N ILE A 55 12.72 -5.11 4.22
CA ILE A 55 14.00 -5.64 4.67
C ILE A 55 14.12 -7.12 4.25
N ASN A 56 15.15 -7.44 3.51
CA ASN A 56 15.44 -8.78 2.98
C ASN A 56 16.96 -8.98 2.78
N LEU A 57 17.35 -10.13 2.20
CA LEU A 57 18.76 -10.41 1.96
C LEU A 57 19.44 -9.38 1.05
N ASN A 58 18.72 -8.80 0.07
CA ASN A 58 19.26 -7.74 -0.77
C ASN A 58 19.52 -6.45 0.03
N THR A 59 18.64 -6.11 0.98
CA THR A 59 18.85 -4.99 1.92
C THR A 59 20.07 -5.23 2.79
N PHE A 60 20.26 -6.45 3.30
CA PHE A 60 21.40 -6.82 4.12
C PHE A 60 22.71 -6.76 3.35
N GLU A 61 22.74 -7.26 2.11
CA GLU A 61 23.91 -7.12 1.21
C GLU A 61 24.26 -5.66 0.92
N GLN A 62 23.25 -4.81 0.76
CA GLN A 62 23.48 -3.35 0.61
C GLN A 62 24.05 -2.74 1.88
N LEU A 63 23.70 -3.24 3.07
CA LEU A 63 24.23 -2.80 4.34
C LEU A 63 25.72 -3.20 4.49
N LEU A 64 26.03 -4.45 4.15
CA LEU A 64 27.39 -5.00 4.21
C LEU A 64 28.32 -4.49 3.11
N GLY A 65 27.76 -4.02 1.98
CA GLY A 65 28.55 -3.69 0.79
C GLY A 65 29.14 -4.92 0.06
N ARG A 66 28.66 -6.11 0.37
CA ARG A 66 29.10 -7.39 -0.25
C ARG A 66 27.97 -8.39 -0.33
N LYS A 67 28.20 -9.47 -1.09
CA LYS A 67 27.26 -10.59 -1.15
C LYS A 67 27.23 -11.38 0.15
N SER A 68 26.06 -11.96 0.47
CA SER A 68 25.82 -12.72 1.68
C SER A 68 24.82 -13.86 1.44
N THR A 69 24.55 -14.63 2.48
CA THR A 69 23.59 -15.75 2.48
C THR A 69 22.46 -15.52 3.46
N SER A 70 21.33 -16.20 3.26
CA SER A 70 20.21 -16.18 4.20
C SER A 70 20.65 -16.56 5.62
N ALA A 71 21.48 -17.59 5.76
CA ALA A 71 21.97 -18.06 7.05
C ALA A 71 22.88 -17.01 7.76
N GLU A 72 23.68 -16.26 7.01
CA GLU A 72 24.48 -15.17 7.59
C GLU A 72 23.55 -14.04 8.06
N PHE A 73 22.55 -13.69 7.24
CA PHE A 73 21.60 -12.66 7.59
C PHE A 73 20.73 -13.05 8.80
N GLU A 74 20.25 -14.28 8.87
CA GLU A 74 19.48 -14.79 10.01
C GLU A 74 20.27 -14.70 11.31
N ARG A 75 21.54 -15.11 11.29
CA ARG A 75 22.42 -15.02 12.45
C ARG A 75 22.61 -13.55 12.88
N TRP A 76 23.01 -12.69 11.94
CA TRP A 76 23.19 -11.27 12.20
C TRP A 76 21.91 -10.63 12.74
N LEU A 77 20.77 -10.94 12.15
CA LEU A 77 19.48 -10.41 12.59
C LEU A 77 19.15 -10.86 14.01
N GLY A 78 19.40 -12.14 14.34
CA GLY A 78 19.22 -12.68 15.69
C GLY A 78 20.11 -11.97 16.74
N GLU A 79 21.32 -11.54 16.35
CA GLU A 79 22.21 -10.75 17.22
C GLU A 79 21.73 -9.31 17.43
N GLN A 80 20.94 -8.77 16.50
CA GLN A 80 20.38 -7.42 16.61
C GLN A 80 19.06 -7.36 17.35
N GLN A 81 18.32 -8.46 17.39
CA GLN A 81 17.01 -8.55 18.05
C GLN A 81 17.08 -8.26 19.53
N ILE A 82 16.06 -7.57 20.04
CA ILE A 82 15.90 -7.30 21.46
C ILE A 82 14.70 -8.08 21.97
N GLU A 83 14.90 -8.88 23.00
CA GLU A 83 13.83 -9.68 23.58
C GLU A 83 12.77 -8.77 24.22
N ILE A 84 11.59 -8.73 23.61
CA ILE A 84 10.39 -8.05 24.11
C ILE A 84 9.24 -9.03 24.02
N SER A 85 8.84 -9.60 25.14
CA SER A 85 7.85 -10.67 25.19
C SER A 85 6.44 -10.26 24.74
N ALA A 86 6.06 -9.00 24.91
CA ALA A 86 4.75 -8.48 24.54
C ALA A 86 4.86 -7.01 24.06
N PRO A 87 5.22 -6.78 22.79
CA PRO A 87 5.34 -5.44 22.24
C PRO A 87 4.02 -4.67 22.33
N LYS A 88 4.05 -3.48 22.91
CA LYS A 88 2.86 -2.63 23.14
C LYS A 88 2.63 -1.60 22.04
N ASN A 89 3.65 -1.31 21.25
CA ASN A 89 3.63 -0.31 20.19
C ASN A 89 4.48 -0.76 18.99
N SER A 90 4.41 0.03 17.91
CA SER A 90 5.13 -0.27 16.67
C SER A 90 6.66 -0.25 16.81
N GLU A 91 7.22 0.61 17.67
CA GLU A 91 8.66 0.64 17.92
C GLU A 91 9.13 -0.65 18.58
N GLU A 92 8.52 -1.02 19.69
CA GLU A 92 8.85 -2.25 20.42
C GLU A 92 8.76 -3.49 19.52
N LEU A 93 7.69 -3.57 18.70
CA LEU A 93 7.54 -4.69 17.77
C LEU A 93 8.69 -4.73 16.75
N ILE A 94 9.01 -3.62 16.10
CA ILE A 94 10.03 -3.62 15.05
C ILE A 94 11.43 -3.79 15.64
N VAL A 95 11.72 -3.14 16.77
CA VAL A 95 13.01 -3.30 17.46
C VAL A 95 13.21 -4.76 17.92
N SER A 96 12.17 -5.43 18.37
CA SER A 96 12.26 -6.86 18.72
C SER A 96 12.55 -7.76 17.52
N GLN A 97 12.22 -7.32 16.29
CA GLN A 97 12.41 -8.10 15.08
C GLN A 97 13.74 -7.79 14.35
N VAL A 98 14.15 -6.53 14.31
CA VAL A 98 15.28 -6.10 13.47
C VAL A 98 16.35 -5.29 14.21
N GLY A 99 16.15 -5.01 15.49
CA GLY A 99 17.05 -4.18 16.30
C GLY A 99 16.96 -2.68 15.98
N TRP A 100 17.70 -1.89 16.75
CA TRP A 100 17.66 -0.43 16.68
C TRP A 100 18.21 0.15 15.39
N GLU A 101 19.24 -0.45 14.81
CA GLU A 101 19.87 0.08 13.59
C GLU A 101 18.90 0.11 12.42
N LEU A 102 18.28 -1.03 12.11
CA LEU A 102 17.32 -1.12 11.00
C LEU A 102 16.01 -0.39 11.28
N TYR A 103 15.57 -0.38 12.56
CA TYR A 103 14.41 0.41 12.97
C TYR A 103 14.60 1.90 12.68
N ARG A 104 15.69 2.53 13.16
CA ARG A 104 15.96 3.94 12.91
C ARG A 104 16.14 4.26 11.43
N LYS A 105 16.76 3.33 10.70
CA LYS A 105 17.04 3.52 9.28
C LYS A 105 15.79 3.49 8.42
N PHE A 106 14.85 2.57 8.68
CA PHE A 106 13.76 2.25 7.75
C PHE A 106 12.35 2.52 8.27
N TYR A 107 12.13 2.57 9.57
CA TYR A 107 10.79 2.64 10.14
C TYR A 107 10.49 3.96 10.86
N GLU A 108 11.39 4.45 11.69
CA GLU A 108 11.13 5.62 12.53
C GLU A 108 10.75 6.85 11.70
N GLY A 109 11.64 7.31 10.83
CA GLY A 109 11.41 8.50 9.99
C GLY A 109 10.25 8.34 9.00
N TYR A 110 10.10 7.14 8.42
CA TYR A 110 8.99 6.82 7.54
C TYR A 110 7.65 6.94 8.27
N THR A 111 7.55 6.33 9.44
CA THR A 111 6.33 6.32 10.25
C THR A 111 5.96 7.72 10.71
N LEU A 112 6.93 8.47 11.23
CA LEU A 112 6.73 9.86 11.63
C LEU A 112 6.25 10.73 10.45
N LYS A 113 6.82 10.54 9.26
CA LYS A 113 6.39 11.26 8.05
C LYS A 113 4.94 10.97 7.69
N HIS A 114 4.52 9.69 7.70
CA HIS A 114 3.18 9.29 7.29
C HIS A 114 2.11 9.57 8.33
N TRP A 115 2.39 9.25 9.59
CA TRP A 115 1.38 9.32 10.65
C TRP A 115 1.43 10.61 11.44
N LYS A 116 2.51 11.41 11.31
CA LYS A 116 2.77 12.58 12.17
C LYS A 116 2.75 12.22 13.66
N ARG A 117 3.10 10.97 13.95
CA ARG A 117 3.22 10.38 15.28
C ARG A 117 4.43 9.48 15.34
N HIS A 118 5.04 9.39 16.51
CA HIS A 118 6.13 8.46 16.75
C HIS A 118 5.62 7.01 16.78
N PRO A 119 6.42 6.01 16.33
CA PRO A 119 6.04 4.60 16.39
C PRO A 119 5.64 4.11 17.79
N GLN A 120 6.16 4.71 18.85
CA GLN A 120 5.79 4.47 20.24
C GLN A 120 4.32 4.77 20.57
N GLU A 121 3.69 5.67 19.81
CA GLU A 121 2.32 6.09 19.99
C GLU A 121 1.33 5.26 19.13
N LEU A 122 1.84 4.34 18.33
CA LEU A 122 1.06 3.58 17.34
C LEU A 122 0.98 2.11 17.72
N SER A 123 -0.18 1.51 17.44
CA SER A 123 -0.37 0.07 17.61
C SER A 123 0.72 -0.74 16.90
N PRO A 124 1.16 -1.89 17.45
CA PRO A 124 2.13 -2.76 16.82
C PRO A 124 1.79 -3.13 15.37
N SER A 125 0.51 -3.30 15.06
CA SER A 125 0.03 -3.67 13.73
C SER A 125 0.33 -2.63 12.63
N VAL A 126 0.60 -1.38 12.99
CA VAL A 126 0.88 -0.32 12.00
C VAL A 126 2.17 -0.59 11.24
N CYS A 127 3.26 -0.90 11.93
CA CYS A 127 4.53 -1.26 11.30
C CYS A 127 4.66 -2.76 11.04
N GLY A 128 4.04 -3.61 11.85
CA GLY A 128 4.10 -5.07 11.76
C GLY A 128 3.51 -5.67 10.49
N ARG A 129 2.76 -4.89 9.71
CA ARG A 129 2.25 -5.32 8.40
C ARG A 129 3.33 -5.45 7.32
N ILE A 130 4.50 -4.86 7.52
CA ILE A 130 5.58 -4.88 6.55
C ILE A 130 6.41 -6.14 6.79
N PRO A 131 6.53 -7.04 5.81
CA PRO A 131 7.25 -8.29 6.01
C PRO A 131 8.77 -8.06 6.16
N ILE A 132 9.39 -8.88 7.00
CA ILE A 132 10.84 -9.01 7.10
C ILE A 132 11.19 -10.41 6.60
N ARG A 133 12.13 -10.51 5.66
CA ARG A 133 12.47 -11.77 5.00
C ARG A 133 13.97 -11.98 5.01
N THR A 134 14.40 -13.23 5.15
CA THR A 134 15.82 -13.59 5.07
C THR A 134 16.24 -14.07 3.69
N ASN A 135 15.31 -14.16 2.74
CA ASN A 135 15.55 -14.47 1.34
C ASN A 135 15.62 -13.20 0.45
N ARG A 136 15.61 -13.36 -0.87
CA ARG A 136 15.69 -12.25 -1.86
C ARG A 136 14.33 -11.80 -2.40
N ASP A 137 13.24 -12.15 -1.75
CA ASP A 137 11.91 -11.72 -2.19
C ASP A 137 11.71 -10.22 -1.90
N ASP A 138 11.74 -9.41 -2.96
CA ASP A 138 11.60 -7.94 -2.90
C ASP A 138 10.14 -7.47 -2.93
N ARG A 139 9.17 -8.37 -3.02
CA ARG A 139 7.76 -7.99 -3.09
C ARG A 139 7.30 -7.36 -1.77
N TYR A 140 6.67 -6.21 -1.86
CA TYR A 140 6.10 -5.54 -0.68
C TYR A 140 4.91 -6.31 -0.10
N LEU A 141 4.17 -6.99 -0.96
CA LEU A 141 3.00 -7.79 -0.62
C LEU A 141 3.37 -9.28 -0.63
N SER A 142 2.67 -10.08 0.14
CA SER A 142 2.93 -11.50 0.31
C SER A 142 1.93 -12.42 -0.39
N GLU A 143 0.82 -11.85 -0.90
CA GLU A 143 -0.20 -12.63 -1.57
C GLU A 143 0.31 -13.24 -2.87
N SER A 144 -0.14 -14.45 -3.18
CA SER A 144 0.28 -15.21 -4.36
C SER A 144 -0.21 -14.59 -5.67
N PHE A 145 -1.41 -14.02 -5.66
CA PHE A 145 -1.96 -13.30 -6.82
C PHE A 145 -1.85 -11.80 -6.59
N GLN A 146 -1.13 -11.12 -7.49
CA GLN A 146 -0.97 -9.67 -7.50
C GLN A 146 -1.09 -9.17 -8.94
N ALA A 147 -2.04 -8.29 -9.22
CA ALA A 147 -2.31 -7.82 -10.56
C ALA A 147 -3.08 -6.50 -10.57
N LEU A 148 -3.17 -5.90 -11.75
CA LEU A 148 -4.08 -4.80 -12.06
C LEU A 148 -5.08 -5.25 -13.12
N PRO A 149 -6.36 -4.81 -13.06
CA PRO A 149 -7.29 -4.98 -14.16
C PRO A 149 -6.73 -4.31 -15.42
N LYS A 150 -6.64 -5.03 -16.53
CA LYS A 150 -6.00 -4.56 -17.77
C LYS A 150 -6.61 -3.26 -18.28
N ASP A 151 -7.94 -3.13 -18.20
CA ASP A 151 -8.68 -1.95 -18.64
C ASP A 151 -9.09 -1.02 -17.49
N GLY A 152 -8.54 -1.24 -16.29
CA GLY A 152 -8.84 -0.50 -15.08
C GLY A 152 -10.05 -1.02 -14.30
N TYR A 153 -10.11 -0.60 -13.04
CA TYR A 153 -11.19 -0.99 -12.12
C TYR A 153 -12.56 -0.48 -12.55
N THR A 154 -12.64 0.72 -13.09
CA THR A 154 -13.90 1.30 -13.54
C THR A 154 -14.58 0.42 -14.58
N ASN A 155 -13.84 -0.06 -15.58
CA ASN A 155 -14.39 -0.96 -16.60
C ASN A 155 -14.75 -2.33 -16.02
N MET A 156 -13.94 -2.86 -15.11
CA MET A 156 -14.28 -4.11 -14.42
C MET A 156 -15.61 -3.99 -13.68
N PHE A 157 -15.83 -2.91 -12.93
CA PHE A 157 -17.09 -2.67 -12.23
C PHE A 157 -18.27 -2.47 -13.18
N TYR A 158 -18.10 -1.78 -14.30
CA TYR A 158 -19.15 -1.67 -15.32
C TYR A 158 -19.59 -3.05 -15.83
N ARG A 159 -18.64 -3.92 -16.17
CA ARG A 159 -18.97 -5.29 -16.63
C ARG A 159 -19.69 -6.11 -15.54
N MET A 160 -19.34 -5.91 -14.27
CA MET A 160 -20.05 -6.54 -13.15
C MET A 160 -21.50 -6.06 -13.07
N LEU A 161 -21.74 -4.76 -13.21
CA LEU A 161 -23.07 -4.15 -13.20
C LEU A 161 -23.90 -4.59 -14.41
N GLU A 162 -23.32 -4.64 -15.60
CA GLU A 162 -23.98 -5.15 -16.82
C GLU A 162 -24.45 -6.59 -16.62
N LYS A 163 -23.60 -7.44 -16.03
CA LYS A 163 -23.98 -8.84 -15.75
C LYS A 163 -25.10 -8.95 -14.70
N ALA A 164 -25.12 -8.07 -13.71
CA ALA A 164 -26.19 -8.02 -12.72
C ALA A 164 -27.52 -7.53 -13.30
N GLY A 165 -27.48 -6.74 -14.37
CA GLY A 165 -28.65 -6.26 -15.11
C GLY A 165 -29.64 -5.52 -14.22
N LYS A 166 -30.93 -5.85 -14.38
CA LYS A 166 -32.04 -5.21 -13.66
C LYS A 166 -32.07 -5.47 -12.15
N ASN A 167 -31.22 -6.36 -11.65
CA ASN A 167 -31.16 -6.69 -10.23
C ASN A 167 -30.38 -5.67 -9.41
N VAL A 168 -29.68 -4.73 -10.08
CA VAL A 168 -28.89 -3.68 -9.43
C VAL A 168 -29.26 -2.32 -10.00
N THR A 169 -29.57 -1.38 -9.12
CA THR A 169 -29.74 0.03 -9.46
C THR A 169 -28.60 0.83 -8.85
N VAL A 170 -27.92 1.61 -9.70
CA VAL A 170 -26.83 2.49 -9.26
C VAL A 170 -27.32 3.93 -9.31
N GLN A 171 -27.25 4.62 -8.19
CA GLN A 171 -27.57 6.04 -8.08
C GLN A 171 -26.30 6.82 -7.72
N LEU A 172 -25.78 7.61 -8.67
CA LEU A 172 -24.59 8.44 -8.48
C LEU A 172 -24.96 9.81 -7.92
N ASN A 173 -23.96 10.50 -7.37
CA ASN A 173 -24.11 11.84 -6.78
C ASN A 173 -25.21 11.91 -5.71
N THR A 174 -25.38 10.84 -4.96
CA THR A 174 -26.41 10.71 -3.94
C THR A 174 -25.74 10.32 -2.61
N ASP A 175 -25.85 11.17 -1.62
CA ASP A 175 -25.40 10.84 -0.26
C ASP A 175 -26.47 9.97 0.41
N PHE A 176 -26.06 8.96 1.16
CA PHE A 176 -26.98 8.07 1.87
C PHE A 176 -27.91 8.83 2.83
N LYS A 177 -27.40 9.86 3.50
CA LYS A 177 -28.20 10.69 4.42
C LYS A 177 -29.41 11.36 3.74
N ASP A 178 -29.28 11.71 2.45
CA ASP A 178 -30.31 12.43 1.69
C ASP A 178 -31.46 11.49 1.24
N VAL A 179 -31.19 10.18 1.21
CA VAL A 179 -32.16 9.17 0.74
C VAL A 179 -32.58 8.18 1.85
N ARG A 180 -31.90 8.20 2.97
CA ARG A 180 -32.10 7.25 4.09
C ARG A 180 -33.57 7.05 4.47
N GLU A 181 -34.34 8.14 4.56
CA GLU A 181 -35.75 8.13 4.95
C GLU A 181 -36.71 7.81 3.77
N THR A 182 -36.21 7.82 2.54
CA THR A 182 -37.02 7.63 1.33
C THR A 182 -36.88 6.25 0.72
N ILE A 183 -35.80 5.51 1.07
CA ILE A 183 -35.55 4.17 0.55
C ILE A 183 -35.95 3.11 1.56
N SER A 184 -36.57 2.02 1.06
CA SER A 184 -36.86 0.83 1.87
C SER A 184 -35.89 -0.28 1.55
N PHE A 185 -35.31 -0.91 2.55
CA PHE A 185 -34.38 -2.02 2.39
C PHE A 185 -34.57 -3.09 3.47
N ARG A 186 -34.29 -4.33 3.12
CA ARG A 186 -34.26 -5.44 4.09
C ARG A 186 -32.94 -5.49 4.85
N HIS A 187 -31.83 -5.21 4.15
CA HIS A 187 -30.49 -5.19 4.71
C HIS A 187 -29.75 -3.96 4.18
N LEU A 188 -29.02 -3.29 5.05
CA LEU A 188 -28.15 -2.17 4.72
C LEU A 188 -26.69 -2.63 4.85
N ILE A 189 -25.88 -2.38 3.82
CA ILE A 189 -24.43 -2.48 3.87
C ILE A 189 -23.88 -1.08 3.64
N TYR A 190 -23.50 -0.41 4.73
CA TYR A 190 -22.94 0.93 4.68
C TYR A 190 -21.40 0.86 4.62
N THR A 191 -20.80 1.43 3.57
CA THR A 191 -19.35 1.44 3.35
C THR A 191 -18.71 2.83 3.50
N GLY A 192 -19.50 3.83 3.90
CA GLY A 192 -19.01 5.16 4.24
C GLY A 192 -18.36 5.24 5.63
N PRO A 193 -17.91 6.42 6.05
CA PRO A 193 -17.34 6.62 7.39
C PRO A 193 -18.37 6.29 8.47
N ILE A 194 -17.98 5.41 9.41
CA ILE A 194 -18.91 4.92 10.43
C ILE A 194 -19.37 6.02 11.40
N ASP A 195 -18.51 6.96 11.71
CA ASP A 195 -18.84 8.13 12.54
C ASP A 195 -19.87 9.04 11.86
N ALA A 196 -19.76 9.24 10.54
CA ALA A 196 -20.77 9.96 9.76
C ALA A 196 -22.12 9.23 9.73
N TYR A 197 -22.14 7.89 9.69
CA TYR A 197 -23.37 7.11 9.77
C TYR A 197 -24.13 7.38 11.09
N PHE A 198 -23.40 7.52 12.18
CA PHE A 198 -23.96 7.86 13.50
C PHE A 198 -23.96 9.36 13.81
N GLU A 199 -23.85 10.22 12.78
CA GLU A 199 -23.94 11.70 12.92
C GLU A 199 -22.95 12.24 13.95
N HIS A 200 -21.78 11.62 14.06
CA HIS A 200 -20.70 11.99 15.00
C HIS A 200 -21.12 12.02 16.48
N LEU A 201 -22.14 11.25 16.87
CA LEU A 201 -22.67 11.21 18.25
C LEU A 201 -21.61 10.90 19.32
N ILE A 202 -20.56 10.17 18.97
CA ILE A 202 -19.45 9.79 19.86
C ILE A 202 -18.17 10.59 19.52
N GLY A 203 -18.28 11.57 18.63
CA GLY A 203 -17.15 12.35 18.09
C GLY A 203 -16.63 11.83 16.75
N GLU A 204 -15.78 12.63 16.14
CA GLU A 204 -15.14 12.30 14.85
C GLU A 204 -13.98 11.34 15.02
N LEU A 205 -13.84 10.37 14.12
CA LEU A 205 -12.66 9.50 14.04
C LEU A 205 -11.49 10.26 13.41
N PRO A 206 -10.24 10.00 13.86
CA PRO A 206 -9.08 10.70 13.36
C PRO A 206 -8.65 10.17 11.99
N TYR A 207 -9.23 10.69 10.92
CA TYR A 207 -8.84 10.40 9.55
C TYR A 207 -7.58 11.16 9.12
N ARG A 208 -6.94 10.65 8.07
CA ARG A 208 -5.86 11.33 7.35
C ARG A 208 -6.28 11.49 5.90
N SER A 209 -6.30 12.73 5.42
CA SER A 209 -6.58 13.04 4.02
C SER A 209 -5.29 13.04 3.21
N LEU A 210 -5.40 12.61 1.95
CA LEU A 210 -4.31 12.67 0.96
C LEU A 210 -4.68 13.67 -0.12
N ARG A 211 -3.73 14.52 -0.47
CA ARG A 211 -3.80 15.36 -1.66
C ARG A 211 -2.97 14.71 -2.76
N PHE A 212 -3.60 14.40 -3.88
CA PHE A 212 -2.93 13.85 -5.05
C PHE A 212 -2.61 14.96 -6.04
N GLU A 213 -1.37 15.01 -6.49
CA GLU A 213 -0.90 15.87 -7.57
C GLU A 213 -0.42 14.96 -8.69
N PHE A 214 -1.00 15.12 -9.89
CA PHE A 214 -0.72 14.28 -11.04
C PHE A 214 0.05 15.10 -12.08
N GLU A 215 1.21 14.58 -12.45
CA GLU A 215 2.03 15.13 -13.51
C GLU A 215 2.35 14.04 -14.54
N SER A 216 2.21 14.38 -15.82
CA SER A 216 2.53 13.46 -16.92
C SER A 216 3.71 14.02 -17.71
N PHE A 217 4.73 13.19 -17.87
CA PHE A 217 5.96 13.55 -18.59
C PHE A 217 6.17 12.61 -19.77
N SER A 218 6.72 13.13 -20.87
CA SER A 218 7.28 12.30 -21.92
C SER A 218 8.57 11.61 -21.43
N PRO A 219 9.01 10.49 -22.04
CA PRO A 219 10.26 9.84 -21.68
C PRO A 219 11.46 10.81 -21.64
N THR A 220 11.58 11.70 -22.61
CA THR A 220 12.64 12.70 -22.65
C THR A 220 12.63 13.65 -21.46
N GLN A 221 11.43 14.10 -21.04
CA GLN A 221 11.27 14.96 -19.86
C GLN A 221 11.61 14.22 -18.55
N LEU A 222 11.29 12.94 -18.47
CA LEU A 222 11.66 12.09 -17.32
C LEU A 222 13.18 11.96 -17.19
N ASP A 223 13.90 11.76 -18.31
CA ASP A 223 15.36 11.66 -18.31
C ASP A 223 16.03 12.97 -17.86
N VAL A 224 15.50 14.13 -18.27
CA VAL A 224 16.02 15.44 -17.84
C VAL A 224 15.81 15.61 -16.33
N ARG A 225 14.61 15.37 -15.81
CA ARG A 225 14.31 15.45 -14.37
C ARG A 225 15.14 14.48 -13.53
N ALA A 226 15.35 13.26 -14.03
CA ALA A 226 16.20 12.29 -13.35
C ALA A 226 17.64 12.80 -13.19
N ARG A 227 18.18 13.48 -14.21
CA ARG A 227 19.52 14.09 -14.17
C ARG A 227 19.58 15.29 -13.24
N GLU A 228 18.60 16.20 -13.30
CA GLU A 228 18.55 17.42 -12.50
C GLU A 228 18.44 17.15 -10.99
N HIS A 229 17.73 16.08 -10.61
CA HIS A 229 17.49 15.74 -9.21
C HIS A 229 18.38 14.59 -8.68
N GLY A 230 19.29 14.07 -9.50
CA GLY A 230 20.17 12.94 -9.12
C GLY A 230 19.41 11.67 -8.72
N LYS A 231 18.15 11.55 -9.13
CA LYS A 231 17.26 10.44 -8.81
C LYS A 231 16.97 9.65 -10.08
N PRO A 232 17.08 8.32 -10.08
CA PRO A 232 16.58 7.52 -11.18
C PRO A 232 15.09 7.80 -11.36
N GLY A 233 14.66 8.08 -12.60
CA GLY A 233 13.42 8.74 -13.01
C GLY A 233 12.09 8.13 -12.64
N PHE A 234 11.96 7.45 -11.51
CA PHE A 234 10.73 6.73 -11.20
C PHE A 234 10.11 7.03 -9.86
N TRP A 235 10.66 7.93 -9.04
CA TRP A 235 10.03 8.10 -7.73
C TRP A 235 10.29 9.42 -7.10
N GLN A 236 9.23 10.09 -6.80
CA GLN A 236 9.19 11.01 -5.67
C GLN A 236 8.66 10.21 -4.48
N PRO A 237 9.48 9.81 -3.51
CA PRO A 237 8.95 9.49 -2.19
C PRO A 237 8.44 10.81 -1.61
N TYR A 238 7.18 10.81 -1.23
CA TYR A 238 6.57 11.92 -0.50
C TYR A 238 7.24 12.13 0.83
#